data_6b0448bec5b87b51158709b62e1c2725
#
_entry.id   6b0448bec5b87b51158709b62e1c2725
#
_cell.length_a   1.000
_cell.length_b   1.000
_cell.length_c   1.000
_cell.angle_alpha   90.00
_cell.angle_beta   90.00
_cell.angle_gamma   90.00
#
_symmetry.space_group_name_H-M   'P 1'
#
loop_
_entity.id
_entity.type
_entity.pdbx_description
1 polymer ?
#
loop_
_entity_poly.entity_id
_entity_poly.type
_entity_poly.pdbx_seq_one_letter_code
_entity_poly.pdbx_strand_id
1 'polypeptide(L)'
;YVALDYVKKYTNFSYTLYTEPNRVVMTTVWDEHSVADIKRNTAVRYQGGIKSDILTEAAAGDKVTVLEKMETWSEVVTQDGFIGYVENKRLENERSETLIPVTDYVEPEYTSIHRDYKISLGWHQVTSEAANSTLSEVLEGVSGMNVISPTWFFLSDNDGNFASIGSSSYVQEAHDRGLEVWALVDNFTYDVDTKAILSYTSKRQKLIEGLINEALSLGVDGINVDFE
;
A
#
# COMPACT_ATOMS: atom_id res chain seq x y z
N TYR A 1 -5.29 16.14 -14.88
CA TYR A 1 -3.87 16.48 -14.72
C TYR A 1 -3.46 16.19 -13.30
N VAL A 2 -2.28 15.54 -13.13
CA VAL A 2 -1.67 15.27 -11.82
C VAL A 2 -0.27 15.87 -11.83
N ALA A 3 0.09 16.60 -10.78
CA ALA A 3 1.43 17.14 -10.64
C ALA A 3 2.43 16.01 -10.32
N LEU A 4 3.47 15.83 -11.12
CA LEU A 4 4.47 14.78 -10.92
C LEU A 4 5.22 14.93 -9.59
N ASP A 5 5.49 16.16 -9.14
CA ASP A 5 6.10 16.43 -7.83
C ASP A 5 5.22 15.98 -6.65
N TYR A 6 3.88 15.97 -6.84
CA TYR A 6 2.99 15.40 -5.85
C TYR A 6 3.06 13.87 -5.83
N VAL A 7 3.11 13.24 -7.01
CA VAL A 7 3.23 11.78 -7.13
C VAL A 7 4.52 11.26 -6.52
N LYS A 8 5.65 11.99 -6.68
CA LYS A 8 6.94 11.64 -6.07
C LYS A 8 6.90 11.46 -4.55
N LYS A 9 5.96 12.09 -3.86
CA LYS A 9 5.80 11.93 -2.40
C LYS A 9 5.22 10.57 -1.99
N TYR A 10 4.58 9.87 -2.92
CA TYR A 10 3.86 8.62 -2.65
C TYR A 10 4.38 7.42 -3.42
N THR A 11 5.35 7.64 -4.31
CA THR A 11 5.90 6.59 -5.17
C THR A 11 7.40 6.79 -5.37
N ASN A 12 8.13 5.69 -5.39
CA ASN A 12 9.58 5.70 -5.58
C ASN A 12 9.92 5.87 -7.06
N PHE A 13 9.81 7.09 -7.59
CA PHE A 13 10.23 7.40 -8.95
C PHE A 13 10.89 8.78 -9.04
N SER A 14 11.72 8.96 -10.06
CA SER A 14 12.22 10.26 -10.48
C SER A 14 11.80 10.57 -11.92
N TYR A 15 11.86 11.83 -12.31
CA TYR A 15 11.62 12.23 -13.68
C TYR A 15 12.53 13.39 -14.10
N THR A 16 12.79 13.44 -15.40
CA THR A 16 13.52 14.54 -16.04
C THR A 16 12.74 15.01 -17.25
N LEU A 17 12.63 16.32 -17.40
CA LEU A 17 11.97 16.95 -18.54
C LEU A 17 13.01 17.35 -19.58
N TYR A 18 12.78 17.00 -20.83
CA TYR A 18 13.58 17.41 -21.98
C TYR A 18 12.69 18.15 -22.98
N THR A 19 13.29 19.07 -23.71
CA THR A 19 12.67 19.81 -24.83
C THR A 19 13.32 19.37 -26.15
N GLU A 20 12.63 19.60 -27.26
CA GLU A 20 13.12 19.37 -28.63
C GLU A 20 13.49 17.89 -28.94
N PRO A 21 12.53 17.00 -29.05
CA PRO A 21 11.10 17.16 -28.78
C PRO A 21 10.78 17.10 -27.26
N ASN A 22 9.61 17.63 -26.87
CA ASN A 22 9.17 17.55 -25.48
C ASN A 22 9.04 16.10 -25.05
N ARG A 23 9.75 15.69 -24.00
CA ARG A 23 9.76 14.34 -23.43
C ARG A 23 9.84 14.40 -21.93
N VAL A 24 9.27 13.38 -21.31
CA VAL A 24 9.43 13.10 -19.88
C VAL A 24 10.07 11.72 -19.77
N VAL A 25 11.24 11.66 -19.18
CA VAL A 25 11.89 10.39 -18.83
C VAL A 25 11.59 10.08 -17.38
N MET A 26 10.98 8.94 -17.12
CA MET A 26 10.67 8.48 -15.77
C MET A 26 11.53 7.27 -15.44
N THR A 27 12.10 7.25 -14.24
CA THR A 27 12.81 6.10 -13.68
C THR A 27 12.01 5.58 -12.52
N THR A 28 11.59 4.33 -12.61
CA THR A 28 10.75 3.63 -11.61
C THR A 28 11.40 2.38 -11.07
N VAL A 29 12.50 1.93 -11.70
CA VAL A 29 13.28 0.76 -11.31
C VAL A 29 14.70 1.21 -10.98
N TRP A 30 15.19 0.80 -9.83
CA TRP A 30 16.46 1.22 -9.25
C TRP A 30 17.44 0.05 -9.09
N ASP A 31 17.22 -0.99 -9.87
CA ASP A 31 18.01 -2.21 -9.86
C ASP A 31 19.30 -2.08 -10.67
N GLU A 32 20.06 -3.15 -10.68
CA GLU A 32 21.21 -3.34 -11.54
C GLU A 32 20.80 -3.40 -13.01
N HIS A 33 21.49 -2.64 -13.86
CA HIS A 33 21.23 -2.59 -15.29
C HIS A 33 22.53 -2.53 -16.09
N SER A 34 22.47 -2.98 -17.33
CA SER A 34 23.62 -2.96 -18.22
C SER A 34 23.81 -1.57 -18.83
N VAL A 35 25.03 -1.07 -18.82
CA VAL A 35 25.43 0.15 -19.52
C VAL A 35 26.62 -0.10 -20.44
N ALA A 36 26.72 0.72 -21.48
CA ALA A 36 27.86 0.71 -22.37
C ALA A 36 28.23 2.14 -22.78
N ASP A 37 29.45 2.33 -23.24
CA ASP A 37 29.89 3.60 -23.80
C ASP A 37 29.84 3.56 -25.34
N ILE A 38 29.52 4.68 -25.97
CA ILE A 38 29.54 4.83 -27.43
C ILE A 38 30.98 4.93 -27.88
N LYS A 39 31.45 3.99 -28.68
CA LYS A 39 32.82 3.90 -29.14
C LYS A 39 33.19 5.00 -30.12
N ARG A 40 32.25 5.44 -30.95
CA ARG A 40 32.36 6.53 -31.93
C ARG A 40 30.98 7.04 -32.30
N ASN A 41 30.89 8.30 -32.73
CA ASN A 41 29.66 8.93 -33.15
C ASN A 41 28.78 7.96 -33.99
N THR A 42 27.53 7.85 -33.63
CA THR A 42 26.60 6.95 -34.28
C THR A 42 25.17 7.44 -34.15
N ALA A 43 24.34 7.07 -35.14
CA ALA A 43 22.91 7.31 -35.06
C ALA A 43 22.23 6.30 -34.12
N VAL A 44 21.32 6.79 -33.26
CA VAL A 44 20.34 5.98 -32.54
C VAL A 44 19.08 5.92 -33.39
N ARG A 45 18.63 4.73 -33.75
CA ARG A 45 17.60 4.51 -34.75
C ARG A 45 16.31 3.96 -34.14
N TYR A 46 15.20 4.20 -34.82
CA TYR A 46 13.88 3.72 -34.39
C TYR A 46 13.80 2.18 -34.38
N GLN A 47 14.49 1.50 -35.30
CA GLN A 47 14.58 0.05 -35.35
C GLN A 47 16.02 -0.39 -35.69
N GLY A 48 16.34 -1.64 -35.37
CA GLY A 48 17.63 -2.26 -35.70
C GLY A 48 17.82 -2.42 -37.21
N GLY A 49 18.41 -1.42 -37.88
CA GLY A 49 18.67 -1.44 -39.29
C GLY A 49 19.19 -0.09 -39.83
N ILE A 50 20.15 -0.14 -40.75
CA ILE A 50 20.79 1.07 -41.31
C ILE A 50 19.83 1.95 -42.14
N LYS A 51 18.68 1.42 -42.54
CA LYS A 51 17.64 2.15 -43.28
C LYS A 51 16.54 2.70 -42.38
N SER A 52 16.56 2.37 -41.08
CA SER A 52 15.58 2.89 -40.13
C SER A 52 15.81 4.37 -39.85
N ASP A 53 14.73 5.08 -39.52
CA ASP A 53 14.77 6.50 -39.17
C ASP A 53 15.72 6.76 -38.00
N ILE A 54 16.41 7.90 -38.06
CA ILE A 54 17.30 8.34 -36.99
C ILE A 54 16.49 9.14 -35.98
N LEU A 55 16.56 8.72 -34.72
CA LEU A 55 15.91 9.42 -33.60
C LEU A 55 16.80 10.53 -33.04
N THR A 56 18.08 10.22 -32.87
CA THR A 56 19.09 11.15 -32.36
C THR A 56 20.50 10.65 -32.76
N GLU A 57 21.50 11.49 -32.54
CA GLU A 57 22.92 11.11 -32.68
C GLU A 57 23.54 10.98 -31.28
N ALA A 58 24.33 9.94 -31.08
CA ALA A 58 25.12 9.72 -29.87
C ALA A 58 26.61 9.94 -30.19
N ALA A 59 27.30 10.70 -29.34
CA ALA A 59 28.70 11.01 -29.50
C ALA A 59 29.62 9.94 -28.91
N ALA A 60 30.85 9.87 -29.37
CA ALA A 60 31.85 9.02 -28.76
C ALA A 60 32.06 9.37 -27.27
N GLY A 61 32.00 8.37 -26.41
CA GLY A 61 32.11 8.51 -24.96
C GLY A 61 30.77 8.70 -24.24
N ASP A 62 29.66 8.89 -24.98
CA ASP A 62 28.36 8.94 -24.35
C ASP A 62 28.02 7.58 -23.70
N LYS A 63 27.50 7.61 -22.49
CA LYS A 63 26.99 6.42 -21.82
C LYS A 63 25.54 6.16 -22.23
N VAL A 64 25.24 4.91 -22.53
CA VAL A 64 23.87 4.46 -22.81
C VAL A 64 23.50 3.27 -21.91
N THR A 65 22.24 3.17 -21.53
CA THR A 65 21.71 1.98 -20.87
C THR A 65 21.31 0.98 -21.94
N VAL A 66 21.74 -0.26 -21.82
CA VAL A 66 21.40 -1.36 -22.73
C VAL A 66 20.17 -2.08 -22.19
N LEU A 67 19.05 -1.97 -22.90
CA LEU A 67 17.79 -2.62 -22.52
C LEU A 67 17.76 -4.06 -23.00
N GLU A 68 18.15 -4.27 -24.26
CA GLU A 68 18.18 -5.59 -24.89
C GLU A 68 19.35 -5.69 -25.85
N LYS A 69 20.08 -6.80 -25.78
CA LYS A 69 21.19 -7.09 -26.69
C LYS A 69 20.79 -8.18 -27.66
N MET A 70 20.75 -7.85 -28.94
CA MET A 70 20.48 -8.76 -30.03
C MET A 70 21.79 -9.10 -30.78
N GLU A 71 21.70 -9.91 -31.84
CA GLU A 71 22.87 -10.39 -32.56
C GLU A 71 23.75 -9.27 -33.14
N THR A 72 23.18 -8.26 -33.75
CA THR A 72 23.92 -7.16 -34.42
C THR A 72 23.58 -5.78 -33.95
N TRP A 73 22.45 -5.61 -33.30
CA TRP A 73 21.95 -4.35 -32.74
C TRP A 73 21.62 -4.53 -31.27
N SER A 74 21.68 -3.45 -30.50
CA SER A 74 21.16 -3.39 -29.15
C SER A 74 20.13 -2.27 -29.02
N GLU A 75 19.06 -2.53 -28.30
CA GLU A 75 18.13 -1.50 -27.85
C GLU A 75 18.75 -0.77 -26.67
N VAL A 76 18.82 0.55 -26.76
CA VAL A 76 19.47 1.38 -25.75
C VAL A 76 18.63 2.58 -25.38
N VAL A 77 18.89 3.11 -24.17
CA VAL A 77 18.38 4.41 -23.71
C VAL A 77 19.55 5.38 -23.63
N THR A 78 19.46 6.50 -24.34
CA THR A 78 20.43 7.59 -24.24
C THR A 78 20.25 8.37 -22.94
N GLN A 79 21.27 9.16 -22.53
CA GLN A 79 21.19 9.97 -21.31
C GLN A 79 20.04 10.99 -21.33
N ASP A 80 19.67 11.45 -22.51
CA ASP A 80 18.57 12.41 -22.74
C ASP A 80 17.24 11.71 -23.06
N GLY A 81 17.17 10.36 -22.88
CA GLY A 81 15.94 9.58 -22.84
C GLY A 81 15.36 9.15 -24.19
N PHE A 82 16.14 9.12 -25.25
CA PHE A 82 15.74 8.42 -26.48
C PHE A 82 15.91 6.91 -26.28
N ILE A 83 14.86 6.16 -26.61
CA ILE A 83 14.91 4.71 -26.70
C ILE A 83 15.01 4.32 -28.17
N GLY A 84 16.04 3.58 -28.52
CA GLY A 84 16.28 3.17 -29.91
C GLY A 84 17.43 2.20 -30.05
N TYR A 85 17.86 1.96 -31.29
CA TYR A 85 18.78 0.89 -31.63
C TYR A 85 20.14 1.44 -32.10
N VAL A 86 21.20 0.83 -31.56
CA VAL A 86 22.58 1.09 -31.94
C VAL A 86 23.25 -0.22 -32.36
N GLU A 87 24.12 -0.21 -33.40
CA GLU A 87 24.89 -1.40 -33.80
C GLU A 87 25.84 -1.81 -32.67
N ASN A 88 25.90 -3.11 -32.33
CA ASN A 88 26.77 -3.62 -31.26
C ASN A 88 28.24 -3.24 -31.43
N LYS A 89 28.73 -3.15 -32.66
CA LYS A 89 30.11 -2.70 -32.93
C LYS A 89 30.41 -1.25 -32.55
N ARG A 90 29.37 -0.48 -32.20
CA ARG A 90 29.47 0.92 -31.74
C ARG A 90 29.49 1.04 -30.24
N LEU A 91 29.26 -0.05 -29.52
CA LEU A 91 29.30 -0.12 -28.07
C LEU A 91 30.65 -0.66 -27.59
N GLU A 92 31.13 -0.17 -26.48
CA GLU A 92 32.30 -0.65 -25.76
C GLU A 92 32.10 -0.49 -24.24
N ASN A 93 33.02 -1.07 -23.45
CA ASN A 93 33.03 -0.98 -22.00
C ASN A 93 31.68 -1.37 -21.35
N GLU A 94 31.04 -2.42 -21.87
CA GLU A 94 29.79 -2.93 -21.32
C GLU A 94 30.01 -3.40 -19.87
N ARG A 95 29.20 -2.91 -18.96
CA ARG A 95 29.30 -3.17 -17.52
C ARG A 95 27.94 -3.05 -16.85
N SER A 96 27.84 -3.56 -15.66
CA SER A 96 26.67 -3.43 -14.81
C SER A 96 26.82 -2.23 -13.89
N GLU A 97 25.77 -1.44 -13.77
CA GLU A 97 25.66 -0.31 -12.83
C GLU A 97 24.33 -0.38 -12.08
N THR A 98 24.35 -0.08 -10.79
CA THR A 98 23.13 0.03 -9.98
C THR A 98 22.72 1.49 -9.91
N LEU A 99 21.49 1.81 -10.30
CA LEU A 99 20.94 3.15 -10.13
C LEU A 99 20.71 3.42 -8.64
N ILE A 100 21.20 4.59 -8.20
CA ILE A 100 20.90 5.08 -6.85
C ILE A 100 19.62 5.91 -6.93
N PRO A 101 18.59 5.60 -6.13
CA PRO A 101 17.35 6.37 -6.10
C PRO A 101 17.63 7.85 -5.79
N VAL A 102 17.16 8.75 -6.66
CA VAL A 102 17.15 10.18 -6.44
C VAL A 102 15.71 10.61 -6.21
N THR A 103 15.20 10.26 -5.05
CA THR A 103 13.80 10.50 -4.66
C THR A 103 13.74 10.75 -3.15
N ASP A 104 12.81 11.57 -2.74
CA ASP A 104 12.48 11.85 -1.34
C ASP A 104 11.37 10.91 -0.80
N TYR A 105 10.99 9.90 -1.59
CA TYR A 105 10.04 8.87 -1.16
C TYR A 105 10.65 7.99 -0.07
N VAL A 106 9.93 7.89 1.02
CA VAL A 106 10.20 6.92 2.10
C VAL A 106 9.07 5.92 2.08
N GLU A 107 9.40 4.64 1.88
CA GLU A 107 8.40 3.58 1.90
C GLU A 107 7.76 3.51 3.28
N PRO A 108 6.42 3.60 3.39
CA PRO A 108 5.76 3.46 4.66
C PRO A 108 6.00 2.07 5.25
N GLU A 109 6.39 2.04 6.52
CA GLU A 109 6.49 0.77 7.24
C GLU A 109 5.07 0.34 7.65
N TYR A 110 4.58 -0.73 7.03
CA TYR A 110 3.30 -1.34 7.38
C TYR A 110 3.51 -2.40 8.43
N THR A 111 3.01 -2.15 9.63
CA THR A 111 2.99 -3.14 10.70
C THR A 111 1.68 -3.91 10.65
N SER A 112 1.75 -5.22 10.83
CA SER A 112 0.57 -6.07 10.99
C SER A 112 0.75 -6.94 12.23
N ILE A 113 -0.35 -7.12 12.97
CA ILE A 113 -0.38 -7.99 14.13
C ILE A 113 -0.70 -9.40 13.63
N HIS A 114 0.25 -10.31 13.82
CA HIS A 114 0.06 -11.72 13.51
C HIS A 114 -0.05 -12.52 14.81
N ARG A 115 -0.93 -13.53 14.81
CA ARG A 115 -0.99 -14.55 15.84
C ARG A 115 -0.32 -15.81 15.30
N ASP A 116 0.43 -16.51 16.13
CA ASP A 116 1.06 -17.79 15.82
C ASP A 116 0.11 -18.99 15.98
N TYR A 117 -1.14 -18.74 16.32
CA TYR A 117 -2.20 -19.69 16.49
C TYR A 117 -3.43 -19.33 15.63
N LYS A 118 -4.30 -20.33 15.41
CA LYS A 118 -5.57 -20.12 14.69
C LYS A 118 -6.57 -19.40 15.58
N ILE A 119 -7.17 -18.34 15.05
CA ILE A 119 -8.26 -17.63 15.70
C ILE A 119 -9.54 -18.44 15.53
N SER A 120 -10.16 -18.79 16.65
CA SER A 120 -11.49 -19.39 16.75
C SER A 120 -12.38 -18.40 17.47
N LEU A 121 -13.13 -17.61 16.70
CA LEU A 121 -13.96 -16.52 17.19
C LEU A 121 -15.43 -16.92 17.21
N GLY A 122 -16.11 -16.60 18.33
CA GLY A 122 -17.56 -16.69 18.45
C GLY A 122 -18.18 -15.32 18.67
N TRP A 123 -19.29 -15.03 17.99
CA TRP A 123 -20.08 -13.83 18.26
C TRP A 123 -21.02 -14.05 19.43
N HIS A 124 -21.10 -13.06 20.32
CA HIS A 124 -22.11 -13.01 21.39
C HIS A 124 -23.04 -11.82 21.12
N GLN A 125 -24.28 -12.12 20.76
CA GLN A 125 -25.28 -11.09 20.54
C GLN A 125 -25.71 -10.46 21.87
N VAL A 126 -25.14 -9.31 22.21
CA VAL A 126 -25.49 -8.52 23.39
C VAL A 126 -26.44 -7.41 22.95
N THR A 127 -27.68 -7.43 23.45
CA THR A 127 -28.74 -6.51 23.00
C THR A 127 -29.02 -5.37 24.00
N SER A 128 -28.41 -5.41 25.19
CA SER A 128 -28.54 -4.39 26.23
C SER A 128 -27.37 -4.49 27.19
N GLU A 129 -27.13 -3.44 27.98
CA GLU A 129 -26.11 -3.47 29.06
C GLU A 129 -26.33 -4.64 30.03
N ALA A 130 -27.58 -4.94 30.36
CA ALA A 130 -27.92 -6.05 31.27
C ALA A 130 -27.55 -7.42 30.68
N ALA A 131 -27.60 -7.57 29.36
CA ALA A 131 -27.27 -8.83 28.69
C ALA A 131 -25.77 -9.18 28.78
N ASN A 132 -24.91 -8.26 29.17
CA ASN A 132 -23.49 -8.56 29.42
C ASN A 132 -23.30 -9.64 30.51
N SER A 133 -24.24 -9.77 31.45
CA SER A 133 -24.17 -10.80 32.51
C SER A 133 -24.41 -12.23 32.03
N THR A 134 -24.80 -12.44 30.77
CA THR A 134 -25.09 -13.78 30.22
C THR A 134 -23.87 -14.51 29.66
N LEU A 135 -22.66 -13.91 29.72
CA LEU A 135 -21.45 -14.50 29.20
C LEU A 135 -21.23 -15.94 29.69
N SER A 136 -21.36 -16.14 31.00
CA SER A 136 -21.16 -17.45 31.61
C SER A 136 -22.10 -18.53 31.04
N GLU A 137 -23.37 -18.18 30.82
CA GLU A 137 -24.38 -19.03 30.25
C GLU A 137 -24.10 -19.38 28.79
N VAL A 138 -23.70 -18.35 27.97
CA VAL A 138 -23.38 -18.53 26.55
C VAL A 138 -22.16 -19.41 26.35
N LEU A 139 -21.21 -19.38 27.27
CA LEU A 139 -19.99 -20.19 27.22
C LEU A 139 -20.17 -21.62 27.79
N GLU A 140 -21.33 -21.97 28.29
CA GLU A 140 -21.56 -23.31 28.81
C GLU A 140 -21.45 -24.36 27.70
N GLY A 141 -20.56 -25.32 27.87
CA GLY A 141 -20.30 -26.38 26.89
C GLY A 141 -19.48 -25.96 25.66
N VAL A 142 -19.04 -24.69 25.54
CA VAL A 142 -18.18 -24.20 24.47
C VAL A 142 -16.74 -24.62 24.74
N SER A 143 -16.06 -25.12 23.69
CA SER A 143 -14.64 -25.50 23.76
C SER A 143 -13.90 -25.11 22.48
N GLY A 144 -12.60 -24.85 22.58
CA GLY A 144 -11.73 -24.55 21.42
C GLY A 144 -11.87 -23.13 20.87
N MET A 145 -12.68 -22.28 21.48
CA MET A 145 -12.76 -20.86 21.18
C MET A 145 -11.66 -20.11 21.93
N ASN A 146 -11.05 -19.11 21.30
CA ASN A 146 -10.04 -18.25 21.91
C ASN A 146 -10.35 -16.77 21.80
N VAL A 147 -11.39 -16.39 21.05
CA VAL A 147 -11.87 -15.01 20.93
C VAL A 147 -13.38 -14.99 21.06
N ILE A 148 -13.92 -14.07 21.89
CA ILE A 148 -15.34 -13.75 21.95
C ILE A 148 -15.56 -12.35 21.40
N SER A 149 -16.58 -12.19 20.54
CA SER A 149 -16.89 -10.91 19.90
C SER A 149 -18.30 -10.46 20.26
N PRO A 150 -18.46 -9.67 21.34
CA PRO A 150 -19.76 -9.13 21.73
C PRO A 150 -20.18 -7.97 20.82
N THR A 151 -21.46 -7.88 20.50
CA THR A 151 -22.06 -6.82 19.69
C THR A 151 -22.28 -5.56 20.53
N TRP A 152 -21.25 -4.72 20.66
CA TRP A 152 -21.25 -3.63 21.64
C TRP A 152 -21.33 -2.23 21.07
N PHE A 153 -20.77 -2.01 19.86
CA PHE A 153 -20.65 -0.68 19.28
C PHE A 153 -21.55 -0.54 18.08
N PHE A 154 -22.33 0.53 18.05
CA PHE A 154 -23.31 0.79 16.98
C PHE A 154 -23.07 2.18 16.42
N LEU A 155 -22.88 2.33 15.10
CA LEU A 155 -22.85 3.65 14.49
C LEU A 155 -24.19 4.36 14.77
N SER A 156 -24.13 5.59 15.27
CA SER A 156 -25.31 6.31 15.77
C SER A 156 -25.74 7.49 14.90
N ASP A 157 -24.87 8.00 14.03
CA ASP A 157 -25.14 9.08 13.11
C ASP A 157 -24.19 9.09 11.91
N ASN A 158 -24.36 10.08 11.02
CA ASN A 158 -23.52 10.27 9.83
C ASN A 158 -22.28 11.16 10.06
N ASP A 159 -21.92 11.44 11.33
CA ASP A 159 -20.80 12.30 11.70
C ASP A 159 -19.66 11.57 12.40
N GLY A 160 -19.73 10.22 12.43
CA GLY A 160 -18.71 9.34 13.01
C GLY A 160 -18.85 9.15 14.50
N ASN A 161 -20.07 9.36 15.07
CA ASN A 161 -20.39 8.95 16.43
C ASN A 161 -20.90 7.51 16.46
N PHE A 162 -20.76 6.87 17.60
CA PHE A 162 -21.28 5.54 17.88
C PHE A 162 -21.80 5.47 19.32
N ALA A 163 -22.66 4.50 19.59
CA ALA A 163 -23.09 4.15 20.93
C ALA A 163 -22.37 2.88 21.40
N SER A 164 -22.20 2.75 22.73
CA SER A 164 -21.53 1.61 23.35
C SER A 164 -22.42 1.04 24.47
N ILE A 165 -22.50 -0.29 24.55
CA ILE A 165 -23.05 -1.03 25.67
C ILE A 165 -22.00 -1.97 26.28
N GLY A 166 -20.72 -1.65 26.07
CA GLY A 166 -19.59 -2.43 26.55
C GLY A 166 -19.50 -2.54 28.06
N SER A 167 -18.84 -3.56 28.56
CA SER A 167 -18.70 -3.85 29.97
C SER A 167 -17.30 -4.33 30.32
N SER A 168 -16.60 -3.60 31.16
CA SER A 168 -15.27 -4.02 31.66
C SER A 168 -15.34 -5.28 32.53
N SER A 169 -16.46 -5.51 33.24
CA SER A 169 -16.64 -6.76 34.00
C SER A 169 -16.80 -7.97 33.12
N TYR A 170 -17.44 -7.82 31.95
CA TYR A 170 -17.49 -8.86 30.91
C TYR A 170 -16.09 -9.17 30.37
N VAL A 171 -15.30 -8.14 30.08
CA VAL A 171 -13.92 -8.32 29.59
C VAL A 171 -13.11 -9.09 30.62
N GLN A 172 -13.17 -8.70 31.89
CA GLN A 172 -12.46 -9.41 32.96
C GLN A 172 -12.88 -10.88 33.05
N GLU A 173 -14.19 -11.17 33.00
CA GLU A 173 -14.70 -12.56 33.04
C GLU A 173 -14.24 -13.38 31.84
N ALA A 174 -14.19 -12.78 30.62
CA ALA A 174 -13.68 -13.44 29.43
C ALA A 174 -12.19 -13.77 29.55
N HIS A 175 -11.39 -12.79 30.02
CA HIS A 175 -9.96 -12.96 30.27
C HIS A 175 -9.67 -14.04 31.32
N ASP A 176 -10.45 -14.10 32.41
CA ASP A 176 -10.33 -15.14 33.44
C ASP A 176 -10.58 -16.57 32.88
N ARG A 177 -11.30 -16.66 31.75
CA ARG A 177 -11.53 -17.89 30.99
C ARG A 177 -10.54 -18.13 29.86
N GLY A 178 -9.55 -17.24 29.69
CA GLY A 178 -8.52 -17.32 28.64
C GLY A 178 -9.00 -16.91 27.24
N LEU A 179 -10.07 -16.12 27.14
CA LEU A 179 -10.60 -15.59 25.89
C LEU A 179 -10.13 -14.15 25.66
N GLU A 180 -9.69 -13.81 24.46
CA GLU A 180 -9.61 -12.43 24.03
C GLU A 180 -11.02 -11.89 23.73
N VAL A 181 -11.22 -10.58 23.95
CA VAL A 181 -12.48 -9.89 23.63
C VAL A 181 -12.26 -8.95 22.47
N TRP A 182 -12.91 -9.20 21.34
CA TRP A 182 -12.90 -8.32 20.19
C TRP A 182 -14.29 -7.69 20.04
N ALA A 183 -14.44 -6.46 20.54
CA ALA A 183 -15.72 -5.75 20.49
C ALA A 183 -16.18 -5.52 19.05
N LEU A 184 -17.37 -5.98 18.72
CA LEU A 184 -17.93 -5.78 17.39
C LEU A 184 -18.50 -4.35 17.27
N VAL A 185 -18.22 -3.70 16.12
CA VAL A 185 -18.86 -2.47 15.70
C VAL A 185 -19.64 -2.71 14.42
N ASP A 186 -20.90 -2.32 14.42
CA ASP A 186 -21.82 -2.47 13.29
C ASP A 186 -22.44 -1.14 12.81
N ASN A 187 -23.10 -1.20 11.64
CA ASN A 187 -23.82 -0.11 11.00
C ASN A 187 -25.31 -0.44 10.77
N PHE A 188 -25.89 -1.35 11.57
CA PHE A 188 -27.27 -1.82 11.35
C PHE A 188 -28.35 -0.82 11.75
N THR A 189 -27.98 0.36 12.20
CA THR A 189 -28.91 1.46 12.43
C THR A 189 -29.41 2.01 11.10
N TYR A 190 -30.73 2.02 10.87
CA TYR A 190 -31.37 2.32 9.58
C TYR A 190 -31.09 3.74 9.02
N ASP A 191 -30.76 4.69 9.88
CA ASP A 191 -30.52 6.08 9.51
C ASP A 191 -29.02 6.44 9.32
N VAL A 192 -28.14 5.44 9.30
CA VAL A 192 -26.69 5.65 9.18
C VAL A 192 -26.21 5.30 7.78
N ASP A 193 -25.57 6.26 7.12
CA ASP A 193 -24.85 6.08 5.86
C ASP A 193 -23.36 5.90 6.11
N THR A 194 -22.91 4.64 6.15
CA THR A 194 -21.50 4.26 6.34
C THR A 194 -20.58 4.91 5.31
N LYS A 195 -21.04 5.06 4.05
CA LYS A 195 -20.29 5.74 3.00
C LYS A 195 -20.05 7.21 3.34
N ALA A 196 -21.08 7.90 3.89
CA ALA A 196 -20.95 9.30 4.31
C ALA A 196 -19.93 9.46 5.44
N ILE A 197 -19.82 8.51 6.36
CA ILE A 197 -18.83 8.52 7.44
C ILE A 197 -17.42 8.22 6.89
N LEU A 198 -17.27 7.14 6.15
CA LEU A 198 -15.94 6.64 5.73
C LEU A 198 -15.30 7.47 4.61
N SER A 199 -16.08 8.16 3.78
CA SER A 199 -15.57 9.00 2.69
C SER A 199 -14.93 10.31 3.15
N TYR A 200 -15.27 10.81 4.33
CA TYR A 200 -14.71 12.06 4.86
C TYR A 200 -13.65 11.76 5.92
N THR A 201 -12.42 12.24 5.70
CA THR A 201 -11.29 11.99 6.59
C THR A 201 -11.58 12.41 8.03
N SER A 202 -12.21 13.58 8.25
CA SER A 202 -12.54 14.07 9.58
C SER A 202 -13.52 13.18 10.35
N LYS A 203 -14.56 12.68 9.65
CA LYS A 203 -15.56 11.78 10.26
C LYS A 203 -14.96 10.40 10.54
N ARG A 204 -14.24 9.85 9.58
CA ARG A 204 -13.53 8.58 9.74
C ARG A 204 -12.54 8.63 10.89
N GLN A 205 -11.75 9.72 10.99
CA GLN A 205 -10.78 9.90 12.06
C GLN A 205 -11.47 9.98 13.43
N LYS A 206 -12.57 10.73 13.53
CA LYS A 206 -13.36 10.82 14.75
C LYS A 206 -13.88 9.45 15.22
N LEU A 207 -14.40 8.64 14.29
CA LEU A 207 -14.87 7.29 14.58
C LEU A 207 -13.71 6.40 15.08
N ILE A 208 -12.56 6.42 14.39
CA ILE A 208 -11.39 5.63 14.76
C ILE A 208 -10.91 6.02 16.18
N GLU A 209 -10.74 7.30 16.46
CA GLU A 209 -10.29 7.80 17.77
C GLU A 209 -11.30 7.43 18.87
N GLY A 210 -12.59 7.56 18.58
CA GLY A 210 -13.64 7.18 19.52
C GLY A 210 -13.60 5.69 19.86
N LEU A 211 -13.54 4.83 18.85
CA LEU A 211 -13.48 3.37 19.03
C LEU A 211 -12.20 2.94 19.77
N ILE A 212 -11.05 3.54 19.47
CA ILE A 212 -9.79 3.25 20.17
C ILE A 212 -9.90 3.64 21.65
N ASN A 213 -10.41 4.83 21.95
CA ASN A 213 -10.54 5.31 23.32
C ASN A 213 -11.49 4.43 24.13
N GLU A 214 -12.62 4.03 23.53
CA GLU A 214 -13.59 3.14 24.19
C GLU A 214 -13.00 1.73 24.41
N ALA A 215 -12.32 1.19 23.41
CA ALA A 215 -11.64 -0.11 23.48
C ALA A 215 -10.60 -0.13 24.62
N LEU A 216 -9.78 0.92 24.73
CA LEU A 216 -8.80 1.07 25.81
C LEU A 216 -9.47 1.22 27.18
N SER A 217 -10.58 1.97 27.26
CA SER A 217 -11.34 2.16 28.51
C SER A 217 -11.95 0.87 29.03
N LEU A 218 -12.48 0.04 28.12
CA LEU A 218 -13.09 -1.25 28.46
C LEU A 218 -12.04 -2.36 28.68
N GLY A 219 -10.84 -2.21 28.13
CA GLY A 219 -9.76 -3.20 28.19
C GLY A 219 -9.92 -4.35 27.20
N VAL A 220 -10.61 -4.15 26.07
CA VAL A 220 -10.74 -5.15 25.01
C VAL A 220 -9.46 -5.31 24.21
N ASP A 221 -9.26 -6.50 23.64
CA ASP A 221 -8.04 -6.88 22.90
C ASP A 221 -8.08 -6.50 21.42
N GLY A 222 -9.27 -6.23 20.91
CA GLY A 222 -9.47 -5.87 19.52
C GLY A 222 -10.85 -5.33 19.20
N ILE A 223 -11.00 -4.89 17.94
CA ILE A 223 -12.27 -4.45 17.36
C ILE A 223 -12.55 -5.33 16.16
N ASN A 224 -13.77 -5.87 16.10
CA ASN A 224 -14.30 -6.60 14.96
C ASN A 224 -15.24 -5.68 14.17
N VAL A 225 -14.87 -5.33 12.94
CA VAL A 225 -15.66 -4.41 12.09
C VAL A 225 -16.64 -5.24 11.26
N ASP A 226 -17.93 -4.98 11.45
CA ASP A 226 -19.04 -5.67 10.78
C ASP A 226 -19.96 -4.64 10.09
N PHE A 227 -19.47 -4.10 8.98
CA PHE A 227 -20.21 -3.14 8.18
C PHE A 227 -20.76 -3.81 6.92
N GLU A 228 -22.07 -3.73 6.73
CA GLU A 228 -22.81 -4.22 5.55
C GLU A 228 -23.29 -3.10 4.63
#